data_7703526226584f3e91fc118cfbdc7d88
#
_entry.id   7703526226584f3e91fc118cfbdc7d88
#
_cell.length_a   1.000
_cell.length_b   1.000
_cell.length_c   1.000
_cell.angle_alpha   90.00
_cell.angle_beta   90.00
_cell.angle_gamma   90.00
#
_symmetry.space_group_name_H-M   'P 1'
#
loop_
_entity.id
_entity.type
_entity.pdbx_description
1 polymer ?
#
loop_
_entity_poly.entity_id
_entity_poly.type
_entity_poly.pdbx_seq_one_letter_code
_entity_poly.pdbx_strand_id
1 'polypeptide(L)'
;FHMDIASSIQKVTEEIMIKLARSIREEYGIKNLCLAGGVALNCVANGKILKEKIFDNIWIQPAAGDAGGSLGAALALWHIDQGNKRSINLNDDMKGSYLGAEYDQEEIESELKAAGANFETLKYDELIDKTSEFLSNEKAIGWFQGRMEFGPRALGGRSILGDPRSCLLYT
;
A
#
# COMPACT_ATOMS: atom_id res chain seq x y z
N PHE A 1 -27.57 4.01 -11.60
CA PHE A 1 -26.86 4.10 -12.89
C PHE A 1 -25.33 4.16 -12.71
N HIS A 2 -24.76 5.18 -12.03
CA HIS A 2 -23.29 5.29 -11.86
C HIS A 2 -22.70 4.12 -11.07
N MET A 3 -23.36 3.69 -10.01
CA MET A 3 -22.97 2.52 -9.22
C MET A 3 -23.05 1.23 -10.05
N ASP A 4 -24.04 1.08 -10.92
CA ASP A 4 -24.20 -0.10 -11.78
C ASP A 4 -23.07 -0.17 -12.82
N ILE A 5 -22.69 0.98 -13.40
CA ILE A 5 -21.54 1.06 -14.32
C ILE A 5 -20.25 0.70 -13.57
N ALA A 6 -20.01 1.28 -12.41
CA ALA A 6 -18.81 0.99 -11.62
C ALA A 6 -18.72 -0.49 -11.26
N SER A 7 -19.81 -1.09 -10.80
CA SER A 7 -19.90 -2.53 -10.50
C SER A 7 -19.65 -3.39 -11.75
N SER A 8 -20.21 -2.99 -12.89
CA SER A 8 -20.04 -3.72 -14.15
C SER A 8 -18.58 -3.68 -14.63
N ILE A 9 -17.93 -2.52 -14.60
CA ILE A 9 -16.52 -2.37 -14.96
C ILE A 9 -15.64 -3.21 -14.02
N GLN A 10 -15.92 -3.17 -12.72
CA GLN A 10 -15.19 -3.98 -11.74
C GLN A 10 -15.29 -5.46 -12.07
N LYS A 11 -16.48 -5.97 -12.36
CA LYS A 11 -16.72 -7.36 -12.72
C LYS A 11 -15.98 -7.78 -13.99
N VAL A 12 -16.04 -6.95 -15.04
CA VAL A 12 -15.31 -7.19 -16.29
C VAL A 12 -13.80 -7.22 -16.06
N THR A 13 -13.28 -6.29 -15.25
CA THR A 13 -11.86 -6.24 -14.89
C THR A 13 -11.42 -7.54 -14.18
N GLU A 14 -12.20 -8.01 -13.23
CA GLU A 14 -11.93 -9.26 -12.52
C GLU A 14 -11.90 -10.47 -13.46
N GLU A 15 -12.88 -10.56 -14.36
CA GLU A 15 -12.94 -11.65 -15.34
C GLU A 15 -11.72 -11.63 -16.30
N ILE A 16 -11.32 -10.45 -16.77
CA ILE A 16 -10.13 -10.28 -17.62
C ILE A 16 -8.88 -10.72 -16.86
N MET A 17 -8.69 -10.23 -15.64
CA MET A 17 -7.51 -10.56 -14.82
C MET A 17 -7.41 -12.06 -14.53
N ILE A 18 -8.53 -12.72 -14.21
CA ILE A 18 -8.56 -14.18 -13.99
C ILE A 18 -8.22 -14.93 -15.30
N LYS A 19 -8.78 -14.53 -16.43
CA LYS A 19 -8.48 -15.15 -17.73
C LYS A 19 -7.00 -15.01 -18.08
N LEU A 20 -6.43 -13.81 -17.92
CA LEU A 20 -4.99 -13.58 -18.14
C LEU A 20 -4.13 -14.42 -17.21
N ALA A 21 -4.49 -14.47 -15.92
CA ALA A 21 -3.78 -15.28 -14.94
C ALA A 21 -3.75 -16.77 -15.31
N ARG A 22 -4.89 -17.32 -15.75
CA ARG A 22 -4.97 -18.73 -16.22
C ARG A 22 -4.14 -18.94 -17.47
N SER A 23 -4.26 -18.07 -18.47
CA SER A 23 -3.49 -18.17 -19.71
C SER A 23 -1.99 -18.14 -19.46
N ILE A 24 -1.50 -17.22 -18.62
CA ILE A 24 -0.08 -17.15 -18.25
C ILE A 24 0.36 -18.40 -17.49
N ARG A 25 -0.47 -18.93 -16.59
CA ARG A 25 -0.19 -20.16 -15.86
C ARG A 25 -0.08 -21.35 -16.79
N GLU A 26 -0.97 -21.47 -17.75
CA GLU A 26 -0.98 -22.56 -18.75
C GLU A 26 0.22 -22.47 -19.69
N GLU A 27 0.55 -21.26 -20.18
CA GLU A 27 1.64 -21.04 -21.13
C GLU A 27 3.02 -21.28 -20.52
N TYR A 28 3.26 -20.74 -19.31
CA TYR A 28 4.60 -20.74 -18.71
C TYR A 28 4.81 -21.79 -17.61
N GLY A 29 3.79 -22.38 -17.06
CA GLY A 29 3.88 -23.38 -15.99
C GLY A 29 4.46 -22.87 -14.66
N ILE A 30 4.70 -21.55 -14.53
CA ILE A 30 5.34 -20.92 -13.36
C ILE A 30 4.34 -20.81 -12.22
N LYS A 31 4.81 -21.10 -10.98
CA LYS A 31 3.96 -21.17 -9.79
C LYS A 31 3.75 -19.82 -9.09
N ASN A 32 4.60 -18.85 -9.38
CA ASN A 32 4.59 -17.54 -8.72
C ASN A 32 4.16 -16.44 -9.70
N LEU A 33 3.26 -15.57 -9.27
CA LEU A 33 2.79 -14.43 -10.04
C LEU A 33 3.26 -13.12 -9.41
N CYS A 34 3.88 -12.25 -10.21
CA CYS A 34 4.15 -10.87 -9.83
C CYS A 34 3.20 -9.95 -10.61
N LEU A 35 2.57 -9.00 -9.90
CA LEU A 35 1.69 -7.99 -10.48
C LEU A 35 2.28 -6.60 -10.31
N ALA A 36 2.29 -5.85 -11.41
CA ALA A 36 2.64 -4.43 -11.44
C ALA A 36 1.74 -3.69 -12.45
N GLY A 37 1.75 -2.36 -12.42
CA GLY A 37 0.82 -1.50 -13.18
C GLY A 37 -0.35 -1.03 -12.34
N GLY A 38 -1.05 0.02 -12.79
CA GLY A 38 -2.13 0.65 -12.02
C GLY A 38 -3.26 -0.31 -11.62
N VAL A 39 -3.63 -1.24 -12.51
CA VAL A 39 -4.68 -2.23 -12.24
C VAL A 39 -4.26 -3.25 -11.17
N ALA A 40 -2.95 -3.47 -10.97
CA ALA A 40 -2.45 -4.34 -9.90
C ALA A 40 -2.78 -3.82 -8.48
N LEU A 41 -3.24 -2.58 -8.34
CA LEU A 41 -3.74 -2.03 -7.08
C LEU A 41 -5.22 -2.38 -6.80
N ASN A 42 -5.88 -3.11 -7.70
CA ASN A 42 -7.25 -3.58 -7.50
C ASN A 42 -7.27 -4.80 -6.56
N CYS A 43 -7.38 -4.52 -5.26
CA CYS A 43 -7.32 -5.56 -4.22
C CYS A 43 -8.45 -6.59 -4.33
N VAL A 44 -9.61 -6.22 -4.88
CA VAL A 44 -10.75 -7.14 -5.07
C VAL A 44 -10.43 -8.17 -6.14
N ALA A 45 -9.93 -7.72 -7.29
CA ALA A 45 -9.51 -8.63 -8.38
C ALA A 45 -8.34 -9.51 -7.95
N ASN A 46 -7.34 -8.95 -7.27
CA ASN A 46 -6.21 -9.70 -6.73
C ASN A 46 -6.65 -10.78 -5.74
N GLY A 47 -7.60 -10.45 -4.85
CA GLY A 47 -8.18 -11.40 -3.92
C GLY A 47 -8.94 -12.54 -4.61
N LYS A 48 -9.56 -12.29 -5.77
CA LYS A 48 -10.21 -13.34 -6.57
C LYS A 48 -9.18 -14.27 -7.22
N ILE A 49 -8.08 -13.74 -7.81
CA ILE A 49 -7.00 -14.56 -8.36
C ILE A 49 -6.42 -15.48 -7.27
N LEU A 50 -6.21 -14.95 -6.06
CA LEU A 50 -5.72 -15.73 -4.92
C LEU A 50 -6.69 -16.85 -4.53
N LYS A 51 -8.00 -16.57 -4.46
CA LYS A 51 -9.05 -17.54 -4.13
C LYS A 51 -9.17 -18.67 -5.17
N GLU A 52 -8.95 -18.35 -6.43
CA GLU A 52 -8.96 -19.33 -7.54
C GLU A 52 -7.76 -20.29 -7.50
N LYS A 53 -6.74 -20.02 -6.67
CA LYS A 53 -5.54 -20.87 -6.51
C LYS A 53 -4.83 -21.18 -7.84
N ILE A 54 -4.84 -20.23 -8.78
CA ILE A 54 -4.18 -20.36 -10.08
C ILE A 54 -2.66 -20.41 -9.90
N PHE A 55 -2.15 -19.65 -8.93
CA PHE A 55 -0.74 -19.60 -8.55
C PHE A 55 -0.56 -20.00 -7.09
N ASP A 56 0.61 -20.55 -6.77
CA ASP A 56 0.96 -20.92 -5.40
C ASP A 56 1.24 -19.66 -4.56
N ASN A 57 1.87 -18.65 -5.18
CA ASN A 57 2.16 -17.38 -4.56
C ASN A 57 1.85 -16.21 -5.50
N ILE A 58 1.39 -15.11 -4.92
CA ILE A 58 1.15 -13.84 -5.63
C ILE A 58 1.88 -12.73 -4.89
N TRP A 59 2.68 -11.96 -5.62
CA TRP A 59 3.31 -10.75 -5.10
C TRP A 59 2.83 -9.54 -5.89
N ILE A 60 2.44 -8.50 -5.18
CA ILE A 60 1.95 -7.25 -5.77
C ILE A 60 2.92 -6.14 -5.38
N GLN A 61 3.48 -5.44 -6.38
CA GLN A 61 4.34 -4.29 -6.11
C GLN A 61 3.53 -3.23 -5.35
N PRO A 62 3.95 -2.82 -4.13
CA PRO A 62 3.23 -1.82 -3.34
C PRO A 62 3.06 -0.47 -4.06
N ALA A 63 4.08 -0.07 -4.83
CA ALA A 63 4.06 1.10 -5.70
C ALA A 63 3.79 0.68 -7.16
N ALA A 64 2.74 -0.10 -7.39
CA ALA A 64 2.47 -0.75 -8.69
C ALA A 64 2.19 0.24 -9.84
N GLY A 65 1.73 1.46 -9.55
CA GLY A 65 1.48 2.52 -10.54
C GLY A 65 2.72 3.34 -10.87
N ASP A 66 2.51 4.61 -11.18
CA ASP A 66 3.53 5.53 -11.68
C ASP A 66 4.73 5.72 -10.73
N ALA A 67 4.48 5.71 -9.41
CA ALA A 67 5.55 5.85 -8.42
C ALA A 67 6.61 4.74 -8.54
N GLY A 68 6.21 3.51 -8.83
CA GLY A 68 7.12 2.38 -9.04
C GLY A 68 7.93 2.46 -10.31
N GLY A 69 7.51 3.28 -11.26
CA GLY A 69 8.24 3.51 -12.51
C GLY A 69 9.64 4.10 -12.28
N SER A 70 9.80 4.99 -11.29
CA SER A 70 11.10 5.57 -10.94
C SER A 70 12.06 4.52 -10.37
N LEU A 71 11.59 3.67 -9.48
CA LEU A 71 12.35 2.55 -8.93
C LEU A 71 12.70 1.54 -10.03
N GLY A 72 11.71 1.20 -10.87
CA GLY A 72 11.88 0.27 -11.99
C GLY A 72 12.89 0.76 -13.01
N ALA A 73 12.90 2.05 -13.33
CA ALA A 73 13.87 2.66 -14.24
C ALA A 73 15.31 2.55 -13.67
N ALA A 74 15.50 2.85 -12.40
CA ALA A 74 16.79 2.72 -11.74
C ALA A 74 17.30 1.27 -11.75
N LEU A 75 16.41 0.31 -11.43
CA LEU A 75 16.74 -1.12 -11.44
C LEU A 75 17.00 -1.64 -12.86
N ALA A 76 16.26 -1.17 -13.86
CA ALA A 76 16.50 -1.52 -15.26
C ALA A 76 17.85 -1.03 -15.75
N LEU A 77 18.21 0.23 -15.46
CA LEU A 77 19.53 0.76 -15.77
C LEU A 77 20.64 -0.09 -15.11
N TRP A 78 20.50 -0.38 -13.82
CA TRP A 78 21.51 -1.12 -13.06
C TRP A 78 21.67 -2.57 -13.55
N HIS A 79 20.57 -3.28 -13.70
CA HIS A 79 20.62 -4.72 -14.01
C HIS A 79 20.62 -5.05 -15.49
N ILE A 80 19.89 -4.29 -16.32
CA ILE A 80 19.75 -4.60 -17.75
C ILE A 80 20.81 -3.87 -18.56
N ASP A 81 20.94 -2.56 -18.42
CA ASP A 81 21.86 -1.76 -19.22
C ASP A 81 23.32 -1.96 -18.79
N GLN A 82 23.59 -1.88 -17.48
CA GLN A 82 24.94 -2.06 -16.94
C GLN A 82 25.32 -3.53 -16.69
N GLY A 83 24.39 -4.47 -16.84
CA GLY A 83 24.65 -5.90 -16.72
C GLY A 83 24.98 -6.39 -15.31
N ASN A 84 24.68 -5.61 -14.25
CA ASN A 84 24.95 -6.00 -12.88
C ASN A 84 24.06 -7.17 -12.46
N LYS A 85 24.66 -8.19 -11.85
CA LYS A 85 23.94 -9.37 -11.37
C LYS A 85 22.98 -9.00 -10.23
N ARG A 86 21.84 -9.65 -10.21
CA ARG A 86 20.92 -9.56 -9.06
C ARG A 86 21.45 -10.33 -7.87
N SER A 87 21.51 -9.69 -6.73
CA SER A 87 21.69 -10.34 -5.43
C SER A 87 20.31 -10.58 -4.83
N ILE A 88 19.99 -11.84 -4.57
CA ILE A 88 18.70 -12.20 -3.95
C ILE A 88 18.89 -12.15 -2.44
N ASN A 89 18.11 -11.30 -1.80
CA ASN A 89 17.97 -11.24 -0.35
C ASN A 89 16.65 -11.97 0.02
N LEU A 90 16.70 -12.81 1.05
CA LEU A 90 15.51 -13.48 1.58
C LEU A 90 14.65 -12.54 2.46
N ASN A 91 15.21 -11.40 2.85
CA ASN A 91 14.47 -10.35 3.52
C ASN A 91 13.78 -9.44 2.50
N ASP A 92 12.71 -8.77 2.93
CA ASP A 92 12.01 -7.81 2.09
C ASP A 92 12.84 -6.52 1.91
N ASP A 93 13.49 -6.38 0.74
CA ASP A 93 14.27 -5.18 0.39
C ASP A 93 13.37 -3.95 0.20
N MET A 94 12.07 -4.13 -0.04
CA MET A 94 11.07 -3.06 -0.06
C MET A 94 10.67 -2.58 1.35
N LYS A 95 11.08 -3.29 2.40
CA LYS A 95 10.79 -2.94 3.82
C LYS A 95 9.32 -2.62 4.07
N GLY A 96 8.42 -3.44 3.52
CA GLY A 96 6.98 -3.19 3.57
C GLY A 96 6.54 -1.91 2.87
N SER A 97 7.34 -1.38 1.95
CA SER A 97 7.15 -0.08 1.28
C SER A 97 7.46 1.17 2.13
N TYR A 98 8.00 1.02 3.33
CA TYR A 98 8.40 2.16 4.19
C TYR A 98 9.78 2.69 3.79
N LEU A 99 9.86 3.35 2.62
CA LEU A 99 11.10 3.85 2.02
C LEU A 99 11.24 5.38 2.03
N GLY A 100 10.20 6.09 2.49
CA GLY A 100 10.15 7.55 2.51
C GLY A 100 10.83 8.17 3.73
N ALA A 101 10.54 9.44 4.00
CA ALA A 101 11.11 10.19 5.11
C ALA A 101 10.70 9.62 6.48
N GLU A 102 11.61 9.72 7.43
CA GLU A 102 11.43 9.37 8.83
C GLU A 102 11.97 10.53 9.69
N TYR A 103 11.32 10.79 10.80
CA TYR A 103 11.68 11.84 11.74
C TYR A 103 11.68 11.25 13.15
N ASP A 104 12.65 11.65 13.96
CA ASP A 104 12.67 11.28 15.37
C ASP A 104 11.78 12.19 16.22
N GLN A 105 11.62 11.85 17.50
CA GLN A 105 10.73 12.58 18.40
C GLN A 105 11.21 14.04 18.64
N GLU A 106 12.51 14.25 18.73
CA GLU A 106 13.10 15.58 18.99
C GLU A 106 12.90 16.50 17.78
N GLU A 107 13.11 15.97 16.56
CA GLU A 107 12.85 16.67 15.32
C GLU A 107 11.38 17.09 15.21
N ILE A 108 10.45 16.15 15.48
CA ILE A 108 9.00 16.43 15.45
C ILE A 108 8.62 17.53 16.44
N GLU A 109 9.08 17.44 17.69
CA GLU A 109 8.78 18.45 18.69
C GLU A 109 9.38 19.81 18.34
N SER A 110 10.58 19.84 17.78
CA SER A 110 11.24 21.06 17.33
C SER A 110 10.44 21.75 16.22
N GLU A 111 10.03 21.00 15.21
CA GLU A 111 9.23 21.51 14.09
C GLU A 111 7.85 22.01 14.54
N LEU A 112 7.18 21.28 15.44
CA LEU A 112 5.89 21.69 16.00
C LEU A 112 5.99 22.98 16.80
N LYS A 113 7.06 23.13 17.62
CA LYS A 113 7.34 24.37 18.37
C LYS A 113 7.62 25.53 17.42
N ALA A 114 8.44 25.32 16.39
CA ALA A 114 8.76 26.32 15.39
C ALA A 114 7.51 26.79 14.61
N ALA A 115 6.59 25.87 14.34
CA ALA A 115 5.31 26.17 13.70
C ALA A 115 4.28 26.82 14.62
N GLY A 116 4.55 26.97 15.93
CA GLY A 116 3.60 27.47 16.91
C GLY A 116 2.40 26.54 17.14
N ALA A 117 2.57 25.25 16.90
CA ALA A 117 1.52 24.25 17.08
C ALA A 117 1.22 24.04 18.57
N ASN A 118 -0.06 23.83 18.88
CA ASN A 118 -0.48 23.38 20.21
C ASN A 118 -0.49 21.86 20.25
N PHE A 119 0.39 21.24 21.02
CA PHE A 119 0.52 19.80 21.13
C PHE A 119 0.86 19.37 22.55
N GLU A 120 0.66 18.10 22.84
CA GLU A 120 1.08 17.44 24.08
C GLU A 120 1.88 16.17 23.76
N THR A 121 2.87 15.86 24.58
CA THR A 121 3.63 14.61 24.48
C THR A 121 3.03 13.59 25.45
N LEU A 122 2.63 12.43 24.93
CA LEU A 122 2.00 11.36 25.66
C LEU A 122 2.92 10.11 25.69
N LYS A 123 2.76 9.28 26.72
CA LYS A 123 3.30 7.93 26.69
C LYS A 123 2.53 7.09 25.68
N TYR A 124 3.18 6.02 25.18
CA TYR A 124 2.61 5.20 24.13
C TYR A 124 1.23 4.64 24.48
N ASP A 125 1.05 4.10 25.67
CA ASP A 125 -0.24 3.53 26.10
C ASP A 125 -1.33 4.62 26.19
N GLU A 126 -0.99 5.80 26.74
CA GLU A 126 -1.90 6.94 26.80
C GLU A 126 -2.30 7.45 25.40
N LEU A 127 -1.35 7.42 24.44
CA LEU A 127 -1.62 7.77 23.05
C LEU A 127 -2.61 6.80 22.42
N ILE A 128 -2.44 5.50 22.65
CA ILE A 128 -3.33 4.47 22.10
C ILE A 128 -4.73 4.57 22.71
N ASP A 129 -4.83 4.74 24.01
CA ASP A 129 -6.12 4.89 24.71
C ASP A 129 -6.88 6.11 24.20
N LYS A 130 -6.21 7.26 24.12
CA LYS A 130 -6.79 8.53 23.64
C LYS A 130 -7.20 8.45 22.17
N THR A 131 -6.38 7.79 21.34
CA THR A 131 -6.70 7.55 19.94
C THR A 131 -7.94 6.66 19.79
N SER A 132 -8.01 5.60 20.57
CA SER A 132 -9.15 4.66 20.58
C SER A 132 -10.43 5.36 21.04
N GLU A 133 -10.34 6.22 22.05
CA GLU A 133 -11.46 7.03 22.52
C GLU A 133 -11.98 7.99 21.42
N PHE A 134 -11.09 8.71 20.74
CA PHE A 134 -11.48 9.57 19.65
C PHE A 134 -12.16 8.80 18.50
N LEU A 135 -11.60 7.67 18.11
CA LEU A 135 -12.19 6.82 17.08
C LEU A 135 -13.59 6.32 17.49
N SER A 136 -13.75 5.86 18.74
CA SER A 136 -15.04 5.40 19.25
C SER A 136 -16.11 6.51 19.32
N ASN A 137 -15.68 7.76 19.39
CA ASN A 137 -16.50 8.97 19.32
C ASN A 137 -16.63 9.52 17.88
N GLU A 138 -16.42 8.68 16.88
CA GLU A 138 -16.59 9.01 15.45
C GLU A 138 -15.69 10.14 14.94
N LYS A 139 -14.53 10.36 15.57
CA LYS A 139 -13.55 11.35 15.11
C LYS A 139 -12.63 10.74 14.05
N ALA A 140 -12.30 11.53 13.03
CA ALA A 140 -11.23 11.21 12.10
C ALA A 140 -9.88 11.68 12.66
N ILE A 141 -8.85 10.85 12.56
CA ILE A 141 -7.51 11.11 13.11
C ILE A 141 -6.48 11.02 12.01
N GLY A 142 -5.64 12.05 11.87
CA GLY A 142 -4.40 11.96 11.10
C GLY A 142 -3.35 11.19 11.90
N TRP A 143 -2.87 10.07 11.34
CA TRP A 143 -1.87 9.21 11.97
C TRP A 143 -0.52 9.34 11.28
N PHE A 144 0.52 9.63 12.07
CA PHE A 144 1.89 9.80 11.60
C PHE A 144 2.80 8.93 12.46
N GLN A 145 3.42 7.90 11.85
CA GLN A 145 4.23 6.93 12.57
C GLN A 145 5.42 6.46 11.74
N GLY A 146 6.62 6.52 12.28
CA GLY A 146 7.83 5.97 11.66
C GLY A 146 8.09 6.50 10.26
N ARG A 147 8.62 5.64 9.40
CA ARG A 147 8.96 5.96 8.02
C ARG A 147 7.72 6.05 7.10
N MET A 148 7.71 7.04 6.22
CA MET A 148 6.64 7.22 5.24
C MET A 148 6.64 6.09 4.19
N GLU A 149 5.46 5.70 3.73
CA GLU A 149 5.29 4.75 2.64
C GLU A 149 5.75 5.31 1.29
N PHE A 150 6.29 4.44 0.44
CA PHE A 150 6.54 4.70 -0.97
C PHE A 150 5.44 4.06 -1.82
N GLY A 151 4.67 4.89 -2.49
CA GLY A 151 3.52 4.46 -3.30
C GLY A 151 2.23 5.20 -2.94
N PRO A 152 1.13 4.93 -3.68
CA PRO A 152 -0.11 5.69 -3.56
C PRO A 152 -1.00 5.26 -2.39
N ARG A 153 -0.63 4.23 -1.65
CA ARG A 153 -1.48 3.66 -0.59
C ARG A 153 -0.97 4.04 0.79
N ALA A 154 -1.91 4.40 1.66
CA ALA A 154 -1.65 4.53 3.08
C ALA A 154 -1.53 3.11 3.69
N LEU A 155 -0.44 2.85 4.41
CA LEU A 155 -0.14 1.55 5.02
C LEU A 155 0.13 1.67 6.53
N GLY A 156 -0.29 2.77 7.15
CA GLY A 156 -0.17 3.00 8.59
C GLY A 156 0.93 4.01 8.99
N GLY A 157 1.82 4.39 8.09
CA GLY A 157 2.85 5.40 8.39
C GLY A 157 2.33 6.84 8.26
N ARG A 158 1.54 7.09 7.24
CA ARG A 158 0.84 8.36 6.96
C ARG A 158 -0.60 8.03 6.57
N SER A 159 -1.49 7.99 7.55
CA SER A 159 -2.84 7.47 7.37
C SER A 159 -3.90 8.38 7.99
N ILE A 160 -5.11 8.27 7.48
CA ILE A 160 -6.28 8.81 8.16
C ILE A 160 -7.03 7.62 8.75
N LEU A 161 -7.25 7.65 10.05
CA LEU A 161 -7.98 6.62 10.78
C LEU A 161 -9.42 7.10 11.03
N GLY A 162 -10.37 6.19 10.93
CA GLY A 162 -11.76 6.44 11.22
C GLY A 162 -12.48 5.18 11.71
N ASP A 163 -13.58 5.33 12.40
CA ASP A 163 -14.41 4.22 12.85
C ASP A 163 -15.25 3.68 11.67
N PRO A 164 -15.05 2.43 11.24
CA PRO A 164 -15.81 1.85 10.11
C PRO A 164 -17.29 1.65 10.40
N ARG A 165 -17.73 1.79 11.66
CA ARG A 165 -19.14 1.73 12.06
C ARG A 165 -19.86 3.06 11.84
N SER A 166 -19.11 4.16 11.68
CA SER A 166 -19.68 5.50 11.49
C SER A 166 -20.13 5.70 10.04
N CYS A 167 -21.38 6.17 9.88
CA CYS A 167 -21.93 6.53 8.57
C CYS A 167 -21.23 7.74 7.93
N LEU A 168 -20.55 8.58 8.72
CA LEU A 168 -19.82 9.76 8.24
C LEU A 168 -18.62 9.44 7.33
N LEU A 169 -18.14 8.19 7.35
CA LEU A 169 -17.07 7.75 6.46
C LEU A 169 -17.52 7.49 5.02
N TYR A 170 -18.82 7.44 4.77
CA TYR A 170 -19.41 7.05 3.48
C TYR A 170 -20.24 8.19 2.84
N THR A 171 -20.36 9.30 3.50
CA THR A 171 -21.07 10.50 3.02
C THR A 171 -20.08 11.61 2.68
#